data_e43639b2da35292f215e85c76dcabe84
#
_entry.id   e43639b2da35292f215e85c76dcabe84
#
_cell.length_a   1.000
_cell.length_b   1.000
_cell.length_c   1.000
_cell.angle_alpha   90.00
_cell.angle_beta   90.00
_cell.angle_gamma   90.00
#
_symmetry.space_group_name_H-M   'P 1'
#
loop_
_entity.id
_entity.type
_entity.pdbx_description
1 polymer ?
#
loop_
_entity_poly.entity_id
_entity_poly.type
_entity_poly.pdbx_seq_one_letter_code
_entity_poly.pdbx_strand_id
1 'polypeptide(L)'
;MWAIVVIMPNLGEEFQVTRSVLSIPYTLTMLGFALGNVFLGRIVDRFGITKAIVLASLLNAFGYVFASIFDSFFALALFHLFIGIGTAVSFGPLLADISLWFKKYRGIAVAITASGNYISGAIFPILLGGLISDYGWRISYFLLALLSLIHI
;
A
#
# COMPACT_ATOMS: atom_id res chain seq x y z
N MET A 1 -0.74 1.84 1.95
CA MET A 1 -0.98 3.19 1.39
C MET A 1 -0.91 4.28 2.47
N TRP A 2 -1.65 4.19 3.58
CA TRP A 2 -1.69 5.22 4.65
C TRP A 2 -0.41 5.34 5.47
N ALA A 3 0.45 4.33 5.51
CA ALA A 3 1.67 4.30 6.32
C ALA A 3 2.60 5.49 6.06
N ILE A 4 2.74 5.92 4.80
CA ILE A 4 3.60 7.06 4.45
C ILE A 4 3.18 8.35 5.14
N VAL A 5 1.87 8.58 5.28
CA VAL A 5 1.35 9.80 5.92
C VAL A 5 1.74 9.83 7.40
N VAL A 6 1.72 8.67 8.05
CA VAL A 6 2.04 8.54 9.48
C VAL A 6 3.53 8.79 9.75
N ILE A 7 4.42 8.35 8.86
CA ILE A 7 5.88 8.51 9.04
C ILE A 7 6.42 9.86 8.53
N MET A 8 5.62 10.67 7.84
CA MET A 8 6.09 11.97 7.30
C MET A 8 6.83 12.85 8.30
N PRO A 9 6.35 13.01 9.57
CA PRO A 9 7.09 13.80 10.55
C PRO A 9 8.50 13.25 10.81
N ASN A 10 8.64 11.94 11.00
CA ASN A 10 9.93 11.27 11.24
C ASN A 10 10.89 11.42 10.05
N LEU A 11 10.36 11.31 8.82
CA LEU A 11 11.16 11.54 7.61
C LEU A 11 11.63 12.99 7.49
N GLY A 12 10.80 13.96 7.89
CA GLY A 12 11.17 15.36 7.90
C GLY A 12 12.30 15.67 8.85
N GLU A 13 12.29 15.07 10.04
CA GLU A 13 13.35 15.21 11.04
C GLU A 13 14.64 14.50 10.62
N GLU A 14 14.53 13.29 10.07
CA GLU A 14 15.69 12.48 9.70
C GLU A 14 16.42 13.00 8.45
N PHE A 15 15.67 13.30 7.40
CA PHE A 15 16.25 13.71 6.11
C PHE A 15 16.38 15.22 5.93
N GLN A 16 15.91 16.03 6.89
CA GLN A 16 15.98 17.49 6.88
C GLN A 16 15.45 18.11 5.58
N VAL A 17 14.37 17.54 5.03
CA VAL A 17 13.75 17.97 3.77
C VAL A 17 12.51 18.83 4.00
N THR A 18 12.19 19.67 3.02
CA THR A 18 11.02 20.54 3.09
C THR A 18 9.70 19.76 2.99
N ARG A 19 8.60 20.35 3.46
CA ARG A 19 7.27 19.75 3.39
C ARG A 19 6.85 19.37 1.97
N SER A 20 7.23 20.17 0.98
CA SER A 20 6.95 19.87 -0.43
C SER A 20 7.69 18.61 -0.89
N VAL A 21 8.93 18.44 -0.50
CA VAL A 21 9.72 17.24 -0.81
C VAL A 21 9.15 16.02 -0.10
N LEU A 22 8.70 16.14 1.16
CA LEU A 22 8.07 15.06 1.93
C LEU A 22 6.82 14.48 1.27
N SER A 23 6.15 15.21 0.37
CA SER A 23 4.99 14.70 -0.36
C SER A 23 5.35 13.76 -1.53
N ILE A 24 6.62 13.74 -1.99
CA ILE A 24 7.05 12.94 -3.14
C ILE A 24 6.77 11.44 -2.96
N PRO A 25 7.11 10.79 -1.83
CA PRO A 25 6.80 9.37 -1.66
C PRO A 25 5.28 9.08 -1.74
N TYR A 26 4.44 9.95 -1.19
CA TYR A 26 3.00 9.82 -1.32
C TYR A 26 2.54 9.97 -2.78
N THR A 27 3.07 10.96 -3.50
CA THR A 27 2.77 11.16 -4.93
C THR A 27 3.16 9.93 -5.75
N LEU A 28 4.36 9.36 -5.51
CA LEU A 28 4.81 8.15 -6.18
C LEU A 28 3.94 6.92 -5.81
N THR A 29 3.47 6.84 -4.56
CA THR A 29 2.49 5.82 -4.17
C THR A 29 1.20 5.95 -4.99
N MET A 30 0.68 7.16 -5.17
CA MET A 30 -0.54 7.39 -5.95
C MET A 30 -0.35 7.09 -7.44
N LEU A 31 0.80 7.48 -8.02
CA LEU A 31 1.16 7.11 -9.38
C LEU A 31 1.30 5.60 -9.54
N GLY A 32 1.98 4.94 -8.61
CA GLY A 32 2.09 3.49 -8.56
C GLY A 32 0.72 2.82 -8.47
N PHE A 33 -0.17 3.34 -7.64
CA PHE A 33 -1.54 2.86 -7.50
C PHE A 33 -2.33 2.98 -8.82
N ALA A 34 -2.23 4.12 -9.51
CA ALA A 34 -2.88 4.31 -10.81
C ALA A 34 -2.34 3.32 -11.87
N LEU A 35 -1.02 3.21 -12.00
CA LEU A 35 -0.37 2.27 -12.91
C LEU A 35 -0.69 0.81 -12.56
N GLY A 36 -0.68 0.51 -11.27
CA GLY A 36 -0.98 -0.81 -10.71
C GLY A 36 -2.40 -1.29 -11.05
N ASN A 37 -3.40 -0.41 -11.00
CA ASN A 37 -4.77 -0.76 -11.41
C ASN A 37 -4.83 -1.23 -12.87
N VAL A 38 -4.10 -0.58 -13.78
CA VAL A 38 -4.04 -0.97 -15.18
C VAL A 38 -3.22 -2.25 -15.38
N PHE A 39 -2.06 -2.34 -14.73
CA PHE A 39 -1.15 -3.47 -14.87
C PHE A 39 -1.70 -4.74 -14.23
N LEU A 40 -2.11 -4.67 -12.96
CA LEU A 40 -2.66 -5.82 -12.25
C LEU A 40 -4.04 -6.21 -12.77
N GLY A 41 -4.85 -5.25 -13.26
CA GLY A 41 -6.09 -5.55 -13.95
C GLY A 41 -5.88 -6.47 -15.14
N ARG A 42 -4.89 -6.18 -16.00
CA ARG A 42 -4.53 -7.07 -17.14
C ARG A 42 -4.07 -8.46 -16.67
N ILE A 43 -3.38 -8.53 -15.53
CA ILE A 43 -2.97 -9.83 -14.95
C ILE A 43 -4.18 -10.60 -14.47
N VAL A 44 -5.13 -9.94 -13.81
CA VAL A 44 -6.40 -10.57 -13.38
C VAL A 44 -7.17 -11.12 -14.58
N ASP A 45 -7.34 -10.33 -15.63
CA ASP A 45 -8.05 -10.72 -16.83
C ASP A 45 -7.42 -11.95 -17.53
N ARG A 46 -6.09 -12.06 -17.50
CA ARG A 46 -5.36 -13.14 -18.19
C ARG A 46 -5.08 -14.36 -17.30
N PHE A 47 -4.81 -14.17 -16.03
CA PHE A 47 -4.26 -15.19 -15.13
C PHE A 47 -5.10 -15.43 -13.88
N GLY A 48 -6.15 -14.65 -13.68
CA GLY A 48 -7.03 -14.71 -12.50
C GLY A 48 -6.54 -13.88 -11.33
N ILE A 49 -7.46 -13.65 -10.38
CA ILE A 49 -7.25 -12.76 -9.22
C ILE A 49 -6.14 -13.27 -8.28
N THR A 50 -6.03 -14.58 -8.07
CA THR A 50 -5.07 -15.17 -7.13
C THR A 50 -3.62 -14.81 -7.49
N LYS A 51 -3.25 -14.94 -8.78
CA LYS A 51 -1.88 -14.61 -9.23
C LYS A 51 -1.59 -13.11 -9.10
N ALA A 52 -2.60 -12.28 -9.33
CA ALA A 52 -2.48 -10.83 -9.16
C ALA A 52 -2.26 -10.46 -7.69
N ILE A 53 -2.97 -11.10 -6.74
CA ILE A 53 -2.80 -10.90 -5.30
C ILE A 53 -1.39 -11.31 -4.86
N VAL A 54 -0.92 -12.47 -5.27
CA VAL A 54 0.45 -12.94 -4.93
C VAL A 54 1.50 -11.95 -5.44
N LEU A 55 1.41 -11.53 -6.69
CA LEU A 55 2.34 -10.54 -7.25
C LEU A 55 2.26 -9.21 -6.50
N ALA A 56 1.06 -8.75 -6.20
CA ALA A 56 0.84 -7.51 -5.45
C ALA A 56 1.43 -7.56 -4.04
N SER A 57 1.25 -8.69 -3.33
CA SER A 57 1.82 -8.91 -2.00
C SER A 57 3.35 -8.90 -2.03
N LEU A 58 3.96 -9.54 -3.04
CA LEU A 58 5.41 -9.53 -3.24
C LEU A 58 5.93 -8.12 -3.55
N LEU A 59 5.23 -7.35 -4.39
CA LEU A 59 5.60 -5.96 -4.69
C LEU A 59 5.49 -5.06 -3.45
N ASN A 60 4.47 -5.25 -2.61
CA ASN A 60 4.33 -4.53 -1.35
C ASN A 60 5.47 -4.89 -0.38
N ALA A 61 5.74 -6.19 -0.18
CA ALA A 61 6.83 -6.65 0.68
C ALA A 61 8.17 -6.08 0.21
N PHE A 62 8.47 -6.20 -1.08
CA PHE A 62 9.65 -5.62 -1.70
C PHE A 62 9.74 -4.11 -1.42
N GLY A 63 8.68 -3.35 -1.72
CA GLY A 63 8.65 -1.92 -1.51
C GLY A 63 8.91 -1.53 -0.05
N TYR A 64 8.24 -2.16 0.91
CA TYR A 64 8.42 -1.86 2.33
C TYR A 64 9.80 -2.28 2.87
N VAL A 65 10.31 -3.46 2.51
CA VAL A 65 11.66 -3.91 2.94
C VAL A 65 12.71 -2.94 2.45
N PHE A 66 12.72 -2.65 1.14
CA PHE A 66 13.76 -1.79 0.59
C PHE A 66 13.61 -0.33 1.03
N ALA A 67 12.39 0.18 1.20
CA ALA A 67 12.18 1.51 1.79
C ALA A 67 12.70 1.60 3.23
N SER A 68 12.71 0.50 3.99
CA SER A 68 13.22 0.48 5.38
C SER A 68 14.73 0.37 5.50
N ILE A 69 15.42 -0.19 4.48
CA ILE A 69 16.87 -0.47 4.52
C ILE A 69 17.69 0.70 4.03
N PHE A 70 17.22 1.41 2.97
CA PHE A 70 18.01 2.48 2.36
C PHE A 70 17.96 3.78 3.16
N ASP A 71 19.13 4.37 3.43
CA ASP A 71 19.31 5.66 4.10
C ASP A 71 19.26 6.84 3.10
N SER A 72 18.43 6.73 2.06
CA SER A 72 18.25 7.75 1.05
C SER A 72 16.78 8.07 0.86
N PHE A 73 16.42 9.35 1.01
CA PHE A 73 15.07 9.84 0.79
C PHE A 73 14.54 9.53 -0.62
N PHE A 74 15.40 9.66 -1.64
CA PHE A 74 15.00 9.36 -3.03
C PHE A 74 14.78 7.87 -3.27
N ALA A 75 15.61 7.01 -2.66
CA ALA A 75 15.41 5.57 -2.72
C ALA A 75 14.10 5.18 -2.03
N LEU A 76 13.84 5.69 -0.83
CA LEU A 76 12.58 5.51 -0.12
C LEU A 76 11.40 5.94 -0.99
N ALA A 77 11.46 7.11 -1.62
CA ALA A 77 10.42 7.62 -2.49
C ALA A 77 10.18 6.70 -3.69
N LEU A 78 11.24 6.18 -4.32
CA LEU A 78 11.15 5.25 -5.44
C LEU A 78 10.46 3.93 -5.03
N PHE A 79 10.80 3.37 -3.86
CA PHE A 79 10.18 2.13 -3.39
C PHE A 79 8.69 2.31 -3.05
N HIS A 80 8.26 3.53 -2.75
CA HIS A 80 6.83 3.84 -2.61
C HIS A 80 6.02 3.69 -3.91
N LEU A 81 6.67 3.80 -5.07
CA LEU A 81 6.03 3.46 -6.35
C LEU A 81 5.62 1.97 -6.39
N PHE A 82 6.50 1.07 -5.96
CA PHE A 82 6.22 -0.37 -5.90
C PHE A 82 5.14 -0.70 -4.87
N ILE A 83 5.15 -0.04 -3.70
CA ILE A 83 4.06 -0.14 -2.72
C ILE A 83 2.74 0.29 -3.34
N GLY A 84 2.74 1.39 -4.10
CA GLY A 84 1.56 1.87 -4.81
C GLY A 84 1.03 0.83 -5.81
N ILE A 85 1.89 0.27 -6.66
CA ILE A 85 1.51 -0.78 -7.62
C ILE A 85 0.91 -1.98 -6.89
N GLY A 86 1.56 -2.46 -5.84
CA GLY A 86 1.08 -3.61 -5.06
C GLY A 86 -0.28 -3.36 -4.38
N THR A 87 -0.50 -2.17 -3.83
CA THR A 87 -1.78 -1.86 -3.17
C THR A 87 -2.96 -1.74 -4.14
N ALA A 88 -2.72 -1.56 -5.43
CA ALA A 88 -3.77 -1.36 -6.43
C ALA A 88 -4.70 -2.58 -6.57
N VAL A 89 -4.20 -3.81 -6.39
CA VAL A 89 -5.02 -5.02 -6.52
C VAL A 89 -6.19 -5.04 -5.54
N SER A 90 -6.02 -4.49 -4.36
CA SER A 90 -7.02 -4.49 -3.30
C SER A 90 -8.19 -3.53 -3.55
N PHE A 91 -8.11 -2.69 -4.56
CA PHE A 91 -9.19 -1.75 -4.89
C PHE A 91 -9.86 -2.10 -6.23
N GLY A 92 -9.29 -1.74 -7.37
CA GLY A 92 -9.93 -1.96 -8.67
C GLY A 92 -10.18 -3.44 -8.98
N PRO A 93 -9.15 -4.28 -9.09
CA PRO A 93 -9.30 -5.69 -9.46
C PRO A 93 -10.14 -6.50 -8.47
N LEU A 94 -9.94 -6.32 -7.16
CA LEU A 94 -10.68 -7.07 -6.14
C LEU A 94 -12.16 -6.66 -6.10
N LEU A 95 -12.49 -5.37 -6.22
CA LEU A 95 -13.87 -4.90 -6.29
C LEU A 95 -14.58 -5.43 -7.54
N ALA A 96 -13.87 -5.51 -8.68
CA ALA A 96 -14.39 -6.09 -9.89
C ALA A 96 -14.71 -7.58 -9.69
N ASP A 97 -13.77 -8.35 -9.11
CA ASP A 97 -13.94 -9.77 -8.83
C ASP A 97 -15.14 -10.02 -7.89
N ILE A 98 -15.21 -9.35 -6.75
CA ILE A 98 -16.35 -9.47 -5.81
C ILE A 98 -17.67 -9.16 -6.50
N SER A 99 -17.71 -8.20 -7.40
CA SER A 99 -18.91 -7.86 -8.14
C SER A 99 -19.45 -9.00 -9.00
N LEU A 100 -18.63 -9.99 -9.35
CA LEU A 100 -19.04 -11.19 -10.10
C LEU A 100 -19.65 -12.26 -9.21
N TRP A 101 -19.24 -12.33 -7.93
CA TRP A 101 -19.74 -13.33 -6.98
C TRP A 101 -21.15 -13.00 -6.48
N PHE A 102 -21.46 -11.70 -6.30
CA PHE A 102 -22.75 -11.25 -5.75
C PHE A 102 -23.67 -10.69 -6.82
N LYS A 103 -24.53 -11.54 -7.40
CA LYS A 103 -25.48 -11.11 -8.45
C LYS A 103 -26.63 -10.28 -7.90
N LYS A 104 -27.24 -10.67 -6.76
CA LYS A 104 -28.46 -10.05 -6.22
C LYS A 104 -28.17 -8.76 -5.42
N TYR A 105 -27.08 -8.73 -4.62
CA TYR A 105 -26.73 -7.61 -3.74
C TYR A 105 -25.35 -7.04 -4.08
N ARG A 106 -25.05 -6.97 -5.38
CA ARG A 106 -23.75 -6.53 -5.92
C ARG A 106 -23.27 -5.20 -5.36
N GLY A 107 -24.16 -4.19 -5.32
CA GLY A 107 -23.81 -2.84 -4.82
C GLY A 107 -23.42 -2.85 -3.35
N ILE A 108 -24.15 -3.60 -2.51
CA ILE A 108 -23.86 -3.72 -1.07
C ILE A 108 -22.53 -4.46 -0.86
N ALA A 109 -22.29 -5.56 -1.58
CA ALA A 109 -21.05 -6.32 -1.47
C ALA A 109 -19.82 -5.46 -1.83
N VAL A 110 -19.90 -4.73 -2.94
CA VAL A 110 -18.86 -3.80 -3.37
C VAL A 110 -18.66 -2.68 -2.35
N ALA A 111 -19.74 -2.10 -1.81
CA ALA A 111 -19.67 -1.02 -0.83
C ALA A 111 -19.01 -1.48 0.48
N ILE A 112 -19.37 -2.67 1.00
CA ILE A 112 -18.76 -3.24 2.20
C ILE A 112 -17.26 -3.47 1.97
N THR A 113 -16.87 -4.04 0.84
CA THR A 113 -15.46 -4.28 0.51
C THR A 113 -14.68 -2.98 0.38
N ALA A 114 -15.24 -1.98 -0.30
CA ALA A 114 -14.62 -0.67 -0.45
C ALA A 114 -14.47 0.06 0.90
N SER A 115 -15.45 -0.11 1.82
CA SER A 115 -15.38 0.51 3.15
C SER A 115 -14.20 0.04 3.98
N GLY A 116 -13.68 -1.18 3.74
CA GLY A 116 -12.47 -1.69 4.39
C GLY A 116 -11.25 -0.79 4.22
N ASN A 117 -11.11 -0.14 3.07
CA ASN A 117 -10.01 0.83 2.85
C ASN A 117 -10.14 2.06 3.76
N TYR A 118 -11.34 2.56 3.96
CA TYR A 118 -11.60 3.73 4.84
C TYR A 118 -11.46 3.35 6.31
N ILE A 119 -11.96 2.18 6.70
CA ILE A 119 -11.80 1.65 8.06
C ILE A 119 -10.31 1.44 8.38
N SER A 120 -9.54 0.88 7.45
CA SER A 120 -8.10 0.74 7.63
C SER A 120 -7.41 2.10 7.74
N GLY A 121 -7.84 3.10 6.97
CA GLY A 121 -7.34 4.48 7.06
C GLY A 121 -7.62 5.16 8.41
N ALA A 122 -8.65 4.74 9.13
CA ALA A 122 -8.96 5.22 10.48
C ALA A 122 -8.16 4.47 11.56
N ILE A 123 -8.02 3.15 11.45
CA ILE A 123 -7.41 2.30 12.48
C ILE A 123 -5.89 2.24 12.37
N PHE A 124 -5.37 2.02 11.17
CA PHE A 124 -3.94 1.81 10.95
C PHE A 124 -3.03 2.97 11.40
N PRO A 125 -3.37 4.25 11.20
CA PRO A 125 -2.55 5.35 11.72
C PRO A 125 -2.36 5.31 13.23
N ILE A 126 -3.38 4.90 13.99
CA ILE A 126 -3.30 4.80 15.46
C ILE A 126 -2.33 3.67 15.84
N LEU A 127 -2.49 2.49 15.24
CA LEU A 127 -1.63 1.34 15.52
C LEU A 127 -0.18 1.59 15.08
N LEU A 128 0.01 2.16 13.89
CA LEU A 128 1.34 2.48 13.38
C LEU A 128 2.01 3.60 14.18
N GLY A 129 1.26 4.60 14.65
CA GLY A 129 1.78 5.65 15.50
C GLY A 129 2.41 5.11 16.77
N GLY A 130 1.74 4.15 17.43
CA GLY A 130 2.30 3.43 18.59
C GLY A 130 3.58 2.65 18.24
N LEU A 131 3.54 1.85 17.17
CA LEU A 131 4.71 1.08 16.72
C LEU A 131 5.90 1.97 16.36
N ILE A 132 5.65 3.11 15.70
CA ILE A 132 6.70 4.05 15.31
C ILE A 132 7.31 4.71 16.53
N SER A 133 6.50 5.06 17.54
CA SER A 133 6.97 5.62 18.80
C SER A 133 7.88 4.66 19.56
N ASP A 134 7.54 3.37 19.58
CA ASP A 134 8.24 2.37 20.39
C ASP A 134 9.47 1.79 19.67
N TYR A 135 9.38 1.56 18.37
CA TYR A 135 10.38 0.82 17.58
C TYR A 135 10.96 1.57 16.37
N GLY A 136 10.46 2.77 16.10
CA GLY A 136 10.85 3.56 14.93
C GLY A 136 10.15 3.13 13.63
N TRP A 137 10.19 4.02 12.62
CA TRP A 137 9.46 3.81 11.37
C TRP A 137 10.05 2.69 10.49
N ARG A 138 11.37 2.44 10.54
CA ARG A 138 12.02 1.37 9.76
C ARG A 138 11.52 -0.01 10.16
N ILE A 139 11.47 -0.30 11.48
CA ILE A 139 10.95 -1.57 11.99
C ILE A 139 9.46 -1.69 11.67
N SER A 140 8.69 -0.60 11.77
CA SER A 140 7.28 -0.58 11.40
C SER A 140 7.07 -0.93 9.93
N TYR A 141 7.93 -0.44 9.03
CA TYR A 141 7.89 -0.80 7.60
C TYR A 141 8.25 -2.26 7.36
N PHE A 142 9.25 -2.78 8.08
CA PHE A 142 9.60 -4.20 7.98
C PHE A 142 8.44 -5.10 8.44
N LEU A 143 7.74 -4.74 9.52
CA LEU A 143 6.54 -5.45 9.96
C LEU A 143 5.40 -5.38 8.92
N LEU A 144 5.20 -4.24 8.27
CA LEU A 144 4.22 -4.11 7.18
C LEU A 144 4.59 -5.00 5.98
N ALA A 145 5.87 -5.14 5.69
CA ALA A 145 6.34 -6.08 4.66
C ALA A 145 5.95 -7.52 4.99
N LEU A 146 6.18 -7.96 6.23
CA LEU A 146 5.78 -9.30 6.69
C LEU A 146 4.25 -9.48 6.65
N LEU A 147 3.50 -8.47 7.12
CA LEU A 147 2.04 -8.50 7.05
C LEU A 147 1.52 -8.61 5.61
N SER A 148 2.18 -7.97 4.65
CA SER A 148 1.76 -8.05 3.24
C SER A 148 1.90 -9.45 2.65
N LEU A 149 2.74 -10.31 3.23
CA LEU A 149 2.97 -11.69 2.80
C LEU A 149 1.99 -12.70 3.42
N ILE A 150 1.22 -12.32 4.44
CA ILE A 150 0.25 -13.22 5.09
C ILE A 150 -0.83 -13.72 4.10
N HIS A 151 -1.04 -13.02 3.00
CA HIS A 151 -2.05 -13.35 1.98
C HIS A 151 -1.56 -14.36 0.94
N ILE A 152 -0.33 -14.82 1.02
CA ILE A 152 0.28 -15.84 0.16
C ILE A 152 0.13 -17.22 0.78
#